data_8da2488a42ee5e0032a41a4976b1460b
#
_entry.id   8da2488a42ee5e0032a41a4976b1460b
#
_cell.length_a   1.000
_cell.length_b   1.000
_cell.length_c   1.000
_cell.angle_alpha   90.00
_cell.angle_beta   90.00
_cell.angle_gamma   90.00
#
_symmetry.space_group_name_H-M   'P 1'
#
loop_
_entity.id
_entity.type
_entity.pdbx_description
1 polymer ?
#
loop_
_entity_poly.entity_id
_entity_poly.type
_entity_poly.pdbx_seq_one_letter_code
_entity_poly.pdbx_strand_id
1 'polypeptide(L)'
;MLKKLIFIICQLVCVNSFDIKKFAASVLLSTSLNNNHLPTNNNFIQLENPYINQYSSSIRIINNDIYFYGQITSQSCKELNDVLLSLDNESKKFMINFNTDPPPINLHIQSEGGSLMDTFYTIDLIDNLETPVNTYVDGYVASAGSLISVVGKKRFMTKNSFIMIHQLSSTLGEGKFNDLDDNMDNLNKFMETIRNLYLKKSKIPKDRLNDILDHDLWMNSKECLDYGLVDEILE
;
A
#
# COMPACT_ATOMS: atom_id res chain seq x y z
N MET A 1 0.16 14.97 -39.24
CA MET A 1 0.34 16.07 -38.29
C MET A 1 -0.13 15.72 -36.87
N LEU A 2 -1.29 15.10 -36.70
CA LEU A 2 -1.87 14.77 -35.39
C LEU A 2 -0.96 13.84 -34.51
N LYS A 3 -0.34 12.80 -35.10
CA LYS A 3 0.57 11.87 -34.38
C LYS A 3 1.85 12.54 -33.85
N LYS A 4 2.38 13.58 -34.52
CA LYS A 4 3.55 14.32 -34.02
C LYS A 4 3.17 15.28 -32.87
N LEU A 5 1.95 15.82 -32.88
CA LEU A 5 1.46 16.69 -31.81
C LEU A 5 1.23 15.91 -30.52
N ILE A 6 0.68 14.69 -30.61
CA ILE A 6 0.48 13.79 -29.47
C ILE A 6 1.82 13.39 -28.84
N PHE A 7 2.85 13.14 -29.65
CA PHE A 7 4.19 12.77 -29.16
C PHE A 7 4.90 13.91 -28.41
N ILE A 8 4.73 15.16 -28.85
CA ILE A 8 5.31 16.34 -28.20
C ILE A 8 4.57 16.62 -26.87
N ILE A 9 3.28 16.40 -26.82
CA ILE A 9 2.48 16.57 -25.60
C ILE A 9 2.84 15.51 -24.55
N CYS A 10 3.09 14.25 -24.96
CA CYS A 10 3.57 13.20 -24.04
C CYS A 10 4.94 13.51 -23.43
N GLN A 11 5.85 14.16 -24.17
CA GLN A 11 7.17 14.52 -23.61
C GLN A 11 7.10 15.69 -22.60
N LEU A 12 6.10 16.56 -22.67
CA LEU A 12 5.89 17.66 -21.72
C LEU A 12 5.18 17.24 -20.42
N VAL A 13 4.52 16.08 -20.43
CA VAL A 13 3.76 15.54 -19.27
C VAL A 13 4.64 14.75 -18.30
N CYS A 14 5.87 14.36 -18.69
CA CYS A 14 6.78 13.61 -17.81
C CYS A 14 7.45 14.41 -16.68
N VAL A 15 7.13 15.69 -16.49
CA VAL A 15 7.85 16.56 -15.52
C VAL A 15 7.01 16.98 -14.31
N ASN A 16 5.69 16.78 -14.33
CA ASN A 16 4.85 17.07 -13.15
C ASN A 16 3.68 16.08 -13.09
N SER A 17 3.31 15.67 -11.89
CA SER A 17 2.16 14.84 -11.55
C SER A 17 0.86 15.37 -12.20
N PHE A 18 0.62 15.01 -13.45
CA PHE A 18 -0.52 15.53 -14.23
C PHE A 18 -1.67 14.51 -14.19
N ASP A 19 -2.79 14.96 -13.69
CA ASP A 19 -4.04 14.20 -13.61
C ASP A 19 -4.57 13.91 -15.04
N ILE A 20 -4.33 12.70 -15.52
CA ILE A 20 -4.74 12.22 -16.86
C ILE A 20 -6.25 12.35 -17.06
N LYS A 21 -7.05 12.26 -15.99
CA LYS A 21 -8.52 12.43 -16.05
C LYS A 21 -8.91 13.89 -16.35
N LYS A 22 -8.17 14.88 -15.82
CA LYS A 22 -8.38 16.30 -16.16
C LYS A 22 -7.98 16.60 -17.58
N PHE A 23 -6.93 15.94 -18.09
CA PHE A 23 -6.50 16.12 -19.48
C PHE A 23 -7.52 15.51 -20.47
N ALA A 24 -8.02 14.31 -20.22
CA ALA A 24 -9.06 13.70 -21.04
C ALA A 24 -10.35 14.53 -21.06
N ALA A 25 -10.75 15.10 -19.92
CA ALA A 25 -11.89 15.99 -19.82
C ALA A 25 -11.67 17.31 -20.60
N SER A 26 -10.46 17.89 -20.60
CA SER A 26 -10.14 19.11 -21.34
C SER A 26 -10.11 18.88 -22.86
N VAL A 27 -9.67 17.72 -23.33
CA VAL A 27 -9.67 17.35 -24.75
C VAL A 27 -11.09 17.12 -25.26
N LEU A 28 -11.95 16.48 -24.46
CA LEU A 28 -13.36 16.30 -24.81
C LEU A 28 -14.14 17.61 -24.82
N LEU A 29 -13.82 18.57 -23.93
CA LEU A 29 -14.40 19.91 -23.93
C LEU A 29 -13.97 20.75 -25.12
N SER A 30 -12.73 20.62 -25.61
CA SER A 30 -12.24 21.39 -26.76
C SER A 30 -12.84 20.93 -28.11
N THR A 31 -13.34 19.70 -28.20
CA THR A 31 -14.00 19.17 -29.40
C THR A 31 -15.50 19.51 -29.49
N SER A 32 -16.12 19.94 -28.37
CA SER A 32 -17.56 20.31 -28.33
C SER A 32 -17.86 21.82 -28.51
N LEU A 33 -16.83 22.68 -28.63
CA LEU A 33 -16.99 24.13 -28.68
C LEU A 33 -17.32 24.69 -30.06
N ASN A 34 -17.80 23.87 -31.03
CA ASN A 34 -18.19 24.36 -32.35
C ASN A 34 -19.70 24.40 -32.61
N ASN A 35 -20.56 24.39 -31.58
CA ASN A 35 -21.98 24.66 -31.77
C ASN A 35 -22.52 25.62 -30.71
N ASN A 36 -22.93 26.79 -31.17
CA ASN A 36 -23.57 27.84 -30.40
C ASN A 36 -24.81 27.33 -29.67
N HIS A 37 -24.75 27.20 -28.35
CA HIS A 37 -25.76 27.53 -27.35
C HIS A 37 -25.23 27.11 -25.97
N LEU A 38 -24.92 28.10 -25.14
CA LEU A 38 -24.59 27.89 -23.72
C LEU A 38 -25.89 27.73 -22.94
N PRO A 39 -26.14 26.57 -22.30
CA PRO A 39 -27.11 26.51 -21.21
C PRO A 39 -26.38 26.94 -19.91
N THR A 40 -26.93 28.02 -19.33
CA THR A 40 -26.58 28.46 -17.96
C THR A 40 -27.15 27.46 -16.95
N ASN A 41 -26.48 26.38 -16.69
CA ASN A 41 -26.67 25.56 -15.51
C ASN A 41 -25.31 25.07 -15.04
N ASN A 42 -24.86 25.59 -13.87
CA ASN A 42 -23.69 25.18 -13.13
C ASN A 42 -23.86 23.77 -12.51
N ASN A 43 -24.10 22.78 -13.34
CA ASN A 43 -23.92 21.39 -12.94
C ASN A 43 -22.50 20.99 -13.31
N PHE A 44 -21.54 21.28 -12.41
CA PHE A 44 -20.32 20.52 -12.40
C PHE A 44 -20.75 19.07 -12.24
N ILE A 45 -20.50 18.24 -13.26
CA ILE A 45 -20.56 16.79 -13.12
C ILE A 45 -19.46 16.45 -12.11
N GLN A 46 -19.82 16.32 -10.85
CA GLN A 46 -19.01 15.59 -9.90
C GLN A 46 -18.97 14.16 -10.46
N LEU A 47 -17.84 13.80 -11.08
CA LEU A 47 -17.50 12.40 -11.30
C LEU A 47 -17.25 11.83 -9.91
N GLU A 48 -18.33 11.49 -9.22
CA GLU A 48 -18.24 10.70 -8.00
C GLU A 48 -17.54 9.40 -8.38
N ASN A 49 -16.36 9.19 -7.83
CA ASN A 49 -15.70 7.90 -7.93
C ASN A 49 -16.62 6.92 -7.18
N PRO A 50 -17.28 5.97 -7.86
CA PRO A 50 -18.25 5.08 -7.23
C PRO A 50 -17.67 4.22 -6.10
N TYR A 51 -16.35 4.21 -5.96
CA TYR A 51 -15.64 3.45 -4.93
C TYR A 51 -15.43 4.23 -3.61
N ILE A 52 -15.60 5.57 -3.59
CA ILE A 52 -15.30 6.39 -2.39
C ILE A 52 -16.27 6.12 -1.23
N ASN A 53 -17.50 5.67 -1.51
CA ASN A 53 -18.53 5.48 -0.50
C ASN A 53 -18.69 4.03 0.01
N GLN A 54 -17.82 3.10 -0.40
CA GLN A 54 -17.98 1.67 -0.14
C GLN A 54 -17.04 1.12 0.94
N TYR A 55 -16.01 1.88 1.33
CA TYR A 55 -14.95 1.42 2.24
C TYR A 55 -15.15 1.96 3.66
N SER A 56 -14.62 1.22 4.63
CA SER A 56 -14.58 1.64 6.03
C SER A 56 -13.82 2.97 6.17
N SER A 57 -13.99 3.64 7.31
CA SER A 57 -13.26 4.88 7.62
C SER A 57 -11.73 4.73 7.64
N SER A 58 -11.22 3.51 7.57
CA SER A 58 -9.78 3.20 7.61
C SER A 58 -9.09 3.21 6.24
N ILE A 59 -9.83 3.22 5.11
CA ILE A 59 -9.27 3.25 3.77
C ILE A 59 -9.78 4.46 2.99
N ARG A 60 -8.83 5.23 2.44
CA ARG A 60 -9.11 6.32 1.53
C ARG A 60 -8.25 6.15 0.28
N ILE A 61 -8.82 6.42 -0.90
CA ILE A 61 -8.15 6.29 -2.19
C ILE A 61 -8.11 7.65 -2.87
N ILE A 62 -6.94 8.06 -3.33
CA ILE A 62 -6.75 9.26 -4.13
C ILE A 62 -5.86 8.90 -5.32
N ASN A 63 -6.42 8.74 -6.50
CA ASN A 63 -5.72 8.24 -7.69
C ASN A 63 -5.08 6.85 -7.43
N ASN A 64 -3.75 6.73 -7.49
CA ASN A 64 -3.01 5.51 -7.19
C ASN A 64 -2.51 5.43 -5.74
N ASP A 65 -2.90 6.39 -4.90
CA ASP A 65 -2.51 6.43 -3.50
C ASP A 65 -3.62 5.85 -2.63
N ILE A 66 -3.29 4.81 -1.87
CA ILE A 66 -4.15 4.16 -0.89
C ILE A 66 -3.67 4.60 0.49
N TYR A 67 -4.54 5.18 1.29
CA TYR A 67 -4.29 5.53 2.68
C TYR A 67 -5.00 4.51 3.57
N PHE A 68 -4.22 3.60 4.15
CA PHE A 68 -4.68 2.59 5.09
C PHE A 68 -4.29 3.03 6.51
N TYR A 69 -5.23 3.65 7.22
CA TYR A 69 -5.02 4.17 8.57
C TYR A 69 -5.97 3.50 9.55
N GLY A 70 -5.42 2.65 10.40
CA GLY A 70 -6.20 1.96 11.40
C GLY A 70 -5.73 0.54 11.70
N GLN A 71 -6.59 -0.20 12.38
CA GLN A 71 -6.31 -1.55 12.84
C GLN A 71 -6.42 -2.57 11.69
N ILE A 72 -5.54 -3.55 11.70
CA ILE A 72 -5.57 -4.68 10.77
C ILE A 72 -6.57 -5.71 11.29
N THR A 73 -7.67 -5.86 10.57
CA THR A 73 -8.75 -6.82 10.82
C THR A 73 -9.05 -7.58 9.54
N SER A 74 -9.79 -8.69 9.62
CA SER A 74 -10.24 -9.40 8.42
C SER A 74 -11.02 -8.50 7.46
N GLN A 75 -11.84 -7.58 8.00
CA GLN A 75 -12.61 -6.63 7.19
C GLN A 75 -11.69 -5.62 6.49
N SER A 76 -10.78 -4.96 7.24
CA SER A 76 -9.89 -3.95 6.66
C SER A 76 -8.88 -4.54 5.67
N CYS A 77 -8.37 -5.75 5.92
CA CYS A 77 -7.53 -6.48 4.95
C CYS A 77 -8.30 -6.83 3.68
N LYS A 78 -9.54 -7.31 3.81
CA LYS A 78 -10.38 -7.60 2.66
C LYS A 78 -10.57 -6.36 1.79
N GLU A 79 -10.94 -5.23 2.40
CA GLU A 79 -11.13 -3.96 1.70
C GLU A 79 -9.84 -3.49 1.03
N LEU A 80 -8.69 -3.57 1.72
CA LEU A 80 -7.39 -3.24 1.14
C LEU A 80 -7.06 -4.12 -0.06
N ASN A 81 -7.27 -5.42 0.06
CA ASN A 81 -7.01 -6.38 -1.00
C ASN A 81 -7.90 -6.14 -2.23
N ASP A 82 -9.19 -5.84 -2.03
CA ASP A 82 -10.13 -5.49 -3.11
C ASP A 82 -9.67 -4.23 -3.86
N VAL A 83 -9.18 -3.21 -3.13
CA VAL A 83 -8.63 -1.97 -3.72
C VAL A 83 -7.34 -2.26 -4.50
N LEU A 84 -6.41 -3.01 -3.93
CA LEU A 84 -5.15 -3.38 -4.59
C LEU A 84 -5.42 -4.13 -5.90
N LEU A 85 -6.30 -5.11 -5.90
CA LEU A 85 -6.70 -5.86 -7.09
C LEU A 85 -7.37 -4.97 -8.14
N SER A 86 -8.22 -4.03 -7.71
CA SER A 86 -8.89 -3.09 -8.62
C SER A 86 -7.89 -2.18 -9.32
N LEU A 87 -6.94 -1.60 -8.57
CA LEU A 87 -5.91 -0.72 -9.14
C LEU A 87 -4.94 -1.48 -10.04
N ASP A 88 -4.56 -2.71 -9.69
CA ASP A 88 -3.74 -3.56 -10.55
C ASP A 88 -4.44 -3.86 -11.89
N ASN A 89 -5.73 -4.18 -11.85
CA ASN A 89 -6.51 -4.39 -13.07
C ASN A 89 -6.67 -3.12 -13.93
N GLU A 90 -6.82 -1.94 -13.32
CA GLU A 90 -6.82 -0.66 -14.05
C GLU A 90 -5.44 -0.38 -14.68
N SER A 91 -4.37 -0.64 -13.94
CA SER A 91 -2.99 -0.51 -14.41
C SER A 91 -2.69 -1.40 -15.60
N LYS A 92 -3.14 -2.66 -15.58
CA LYS A 92 -3.03 -3.60 -16.72
C LYS A 92 -3.75 -3.09 -17.96
N LYS A 93 -4.96 -2.57 -17.80
CA LYS A 93 -5.69 -1.94 -18.91
C LYS A 93 -4.95 -0.73 -19.47
N PHE A 94 -4.36 0.09 -18.59
CA PHE A 94 -3.55 1.24 -18.99
C PHE A 94 -2.33 0.79 -19.81
N MET A 95 -1.60 -0.22 -19.33
CA MET A 95 -0.43 -0.78 -20.01
C MET A 95 -0.78 -1.27 -21.42
N ILE A 96 -1.88 -2.02 -21.57
CA ILE A 96 -2.35 -2.54 -22.86
C ILE A 96 -2.70 -1.41 -23.81
N ASN A 97 -3.42 -0.39 -23.34
CA ASN A 97 -3.93 0.69 -24.19
C ASN A 97 -2.85 1.68 -24.62
N PHE A 98 -1.86 1.93 -23.78
CA PHE A 98 -0.84 2.97 -24.01
C PHE A 98 0.56 2.42 -24.27
N ASN A 99 0.77 1.11 -24.15
CA ASN A 99 2.07 0.42 -24.32
C ASN A 99 3.17 1.09 -23.49
N THR A 100 2.87 1.40 -22.23
CA THR A 100 3.79 2.02 -21.26
C THR A 100 3.52 1.45 -19.89
N ASP A 101 4.57 1.39 -19.04
CA ASP A 101 4.43 0.92 -17.67
C ASP A 101 3.50 1.85 -16.89
N PRO A 102 2.58 1.30 -16.10
CA PRO A 102 1.70 2.09 -15.25
C PRO A 102 2.49 2.69 -14.08
N PRO A 103 2.02 3.81 -13.51
CA PRO A 103 2.57 4.31 -12.27
C PRO A 103 2.35 3.28 -11.15
N PRO A 104 3.27 3.18 -10.17
CA PRO A 104 3.12 2.28 -9.04
C PRO A 104 1.89 2.63 -8.21
N ILE A 105 1.37 1.64 -7.48
CA ILE A 105 0.41 1.86 -6.41
C ILE A 105 1.21 2.33 -5.18
N ASN A 106 0.79 3.40 -4.54
CA ASN A 106 1.41 3.89 -3.32
C ASN A 106 0.50 3.55 -2.13
N LEU A 107 0.99 2.72 -1.23
CA LEU A 107 0.27 2.30 -0.04
C LEU A 107 0.83 3.04 1.18
N HIS A 108 0.10 4.03 1.65
CA HIS A 108 0.34 4.78 2.87
C HIS A 108 -0.25 4.05 4.07
N ILE A 109 0.57 3.82 5.09
CA ILE A 109 0.20 2.96 6.22
C ILE A 109 0.42 3.70 7.54
N GLN A 110 -0.61 3.71 8.38
CA GLN A 110 -0.54 4.07 9.79
C GLN A 110 -1.35 3.05 10.60
N SER A 111 -0.69 2.16 11.35
CA SER A 111 -1.36 1.03 11.98
C SER A 111 -0.62 0.50 13.20
N GLU A 112 -1.36 0.16 14.23
CA GLU A 112 -0.88 -0.60 15.39
C GLU A 112 -0.71 -2.11 15.12
N GLY A 113 -1.16 -2.57 13.95
CA GLY A 113 -1.17 -3.99 13.61
C GLY A 113 -2.53 -4.64 13.80
N GLY A 114 -2.54 -5.95 14.06
CA GLY A 114 -3.76 -6.74 14.27
C GLY A 114 -3.67 -8.16 13.75
N SER A 115 -4.65 -8.60 12.95
CA SER A 115 -4.77 -9.99 12.48
C SER A 115 -3.60 -10.45 11.62
N LEU A 116 -2.83 -11.42 12.12
CA LEU A 116 -1.66 -11.96 11.44
C LEU A 116 -2.05 -12.77 10.17
N MET A 117 -3.09 -13.59 10.26
CA MET A 117 -3.47 -14.47 9.15
C MET A 117 -3.97 -13.69 7.93
N ASP A 118 -4.75 -12.64 8.17
CA ASP A 118 -5.21 -11.75 7.11
C ASP A 118 -4.03 -10.96 6.51
N THR A 119 -3.07 -10.59 7.34
CA THR A 119 -1.83 -9.92 6.92
C THR A 119 -1.00 -10.79 5.97
N PHE A 120 -0.84 -12.08 6.24
CA PHE A 120 -0.08 -12.97 5.36
C PHE A 120 -0.66 -13.01 3.95
N TYR A 121 -1.99 -13.08 3.80
CA TYR A 121 -2.61 -13.02 2.49
C TYR A 121 -2.37 -11.67 1.78
N THR A 122 -2.48 -10.56 2.51
CA THR A 122 -2.21 -9.22 1.96
C THR A 122 -0.76 -9.08 1.48
N ILE A 123 0.20 -9.62 2.22
CA ILE A 123 1.63 -9.65 1.84
C ILE A 123 1.83 -10.45 0.56
N ASP A 124 1.28 -11.66 0.50
CA ASP A 124 1.39 -12.52 -0.67
C ASP A 124 0.72 -11.86 -1.89
N LEU A 125 -0.40 -11.19 -1.70
CA LEU A 125 -1.06 -10.43 -2.76
C LEU A 125 -0.14 -9.32 -3.28
N ILE A 126 0.43 -8.48 -2.41
CA ILE A 126 1.34 -7.38 -2.80
C ILE A 126 2.55 -7.91 -3.58
N ASP A 127 3.16 -9.00 -3.12
CA ASP A 127 4.32 -9.63 -3.79
C ASP A 127 3.97 -10.22 -5.18
N ASN A 128 2.70 -10.54 -5.45
CA ASN A 128 2.24 -11.16 -6.70
C ASN A 128 1.52 -10.22 -7.67
N LEU A 129 1.26 -8.96 -7.31
CA LEU A 129 0.70 -7.98 -8.23
C LEU A 129 1.68 -7.66 -9.35
N GLU A 130 1.17 -7.46 -10.57
CA GLU A 130 1.99 -7.01 -11.71
C GLU A 130 2.36 -5.53 -11.58
N THR A 131 1.46 -4.72 -11.02
CA THR A 131 1.73 -3.30 -10.72
C THR A 131 2.56 -3.19 -9.44
N PRO A 132 3.74 -2.57 -9.49
CA PRO A 132 4.55 -2.40 -8.29
C PRO A 132 3.81 -1.63 -7.19
N VAL A 133 3.89 -2.12 -5.96
CA VAL A 133 3.36 -1.43 -4.78
C VAL A 133 4.51 -0.82 -3.99
N ASN A 134 4.51 0.49 -3.84
CA ASN A 134 5.40 1.18 -2.91
C ASN A 134 4.69 1.37 -1.57
N THR A 135 5.41 1.26 -0.46
CA THR A 135 4.85 1.44 0.87
C THR A 135 5.41 2.68 1.55
N TYR A 136 4.55 3.40 2.27
CA TYR A 136 4.86 4.63 2.98
C TYR A 136 4.43 4.49 4.44
N VAL A 137 5.36 4.68 5.37
CA VAL A 137 5.06 4.73 6.80
C VAL A 137 4.73 6.17 7.17
N ASP A 138 3.46 6.43 7.47
CA ASP A 138 2.95 7.75 7.82
C ASP A 138 2.73 7.82 9.35
N GLY A 139 3.73 8.34 10.07
CA GLY A 139 3.72 8.46 11.52
C GLY A 139 4.16 7.19 12.23
N TYR A 140 3.46 6.08 12.11
CA TYR A 140 3.89 4.82 12.73
C TYR A 140 3.27 3.58 12.11
N VAL A 141 4.03 2.48 12.17
CA VAL A 141 3.50 1.13 11.95
C VAL A 141 4.05 0.18 13.00
N ALA A 142 3.20 -0.72 13.48
CA ALA A 142 3.60 -1.71 14.46
C ALA A 142 3.09 -3.11 14.11
N SER A 143 3.79 -4.15 14.62
CA SER A 143 3.31 -5.54 14.56
C SER A 143 2.96 -5.97 13.12
N ALA A 144 1.76 -6.49 12.88
CA ALA A 144 1.28 -6.87 11.55
C ALA A 144 1.35 -5.73 10.52
N GLY A 145 1.22 -4.45 10.94
CA GLY A 145 1.38 -3.29 10.06
C GLY A 145 2.78 -3.17 9.48
N SER A 146 3.82 -3.49 10.26
CA SER A 146 5.19 -3.47 9.80
C SER A 146 5.50 -4.60 8.81
N LEU A 147 4.79 -5.75 8.89
CA LEU A 147 4.90 -6.82 7.90
C LEU A 147 4.38 -6.37 6.53
N ILE A 148 3.28 -5.60 6.48
CA ILE A 148 2.79 -5.02 5.22
C ILE A 148 3.77 -3.96 4.69
N SER A 149 4.32 -3.12 5.57
CA SER A 149 5.21 -2.03 5.15
C SER A 149 6.51 -2.53 4.52
N VAL A 150 7.07 -3.65 5.03
CA VAL A 150 8.38 -4.16 4.61
C VAL A 150 8.35 -4.87 3.25
N VAL A 151 7.18 -5.24 2.72
CA VAL A 151 7.09 -5.96 1.43
C VAL A 151 7.00 -5.04 0.22
N GLY A 152 6.85 -3.74 0.40
CA GLY A 152 6.83 -2.77 -0.68
C GLY A 152 8.01 -2.88 -1.63
N LYS A 153 7.80 -2.57 -2.91
CA LYS A 153 8.84 -2.54 -3.94
C LYS A 153 9.88 -1.46 -3.67
N LYS A 154 9.40 -0.27 -3.28
CA LYS A 154 10.17 0.78 -2.61
C LYS A 154 9.44 1.13 -1.33
N ARG A 155 10.20 1.38 -0.28
CA ARG A 155 9.68 1.57 1.07
C ARG A 155 10.14 2.91 1.60
N PHE A 156 9.18 3.74 1.94
CA PHE A 156 9.40 5.11 2.39
C PHE A 156 8.88 5.27 3.82
N MET A 157 9.43 6.22 4.54
CA MET A 157 8.85 6.70 5.79
C MET A 157 9.10 8.19 5.99
N THR A 158 8.20 8.84 6.69
CA THR A 158 8.39 10.24 7.05
C THR A 158 9.42 10.37 8.17
N LYS A 159 10.10 11.53 8.24
CA LYS A 159 11.23 11.78 9.14
C LYS A 159 10.97 11.47 10.62
N ASN A 160 9.76 11.77 11.09
CA ASN A 160 9.37 11.59 12.48
C ASN A 160 8.52 10.32 12.70
N SER A 161 8.54 9.39 11.75
CA SER A 161 7.84 8.12 11.87
C SER A 161 8.63 7.09 12.65
N PHE A 162 7.92 6.09 13.14
CA PHE A 162 8.46 4.97 13.90
C PHE A 162 7.94 3.63 13.38
N ILE A 163 8.78 2.60 13.45
CA ILE A 163 8.39 1.20 13.21
C ILE A 163 8.65 0.39 14.47
N MET A 164 7.69 -0.44 14.86
CA MET A 164 7.87 -1.42 15.93
C MET A 164 7.62 -2.81 15.39
N ILE A 165 8.59 -3.69 15.57
CA ILE A 165 8.49 -5.12 15.28
C ILE A 165 8.65 -5.90 16.58
N HIS A 166 7.82 -6.89 16.77
CA HIS A 166 7.82 -7.71 17.97
C HIS A 166 7.39 -9.15 17.67
N GLN A 167 7.58 -10.04 18.64
CA GLN A 167 7.09 -11.40 18.54
C GLN A 167 5.55 -11.45 18.51
N LEU A 168 5.05 -12.58 18.02
CA LEU A 168 3.63 -12.87 18.01
C LEU A 168 3.07 -12.86 19.44
N SER A 169 1.96 -12.15 19.62
CA SER A 169 1.16 -12.19 20.83
C SER A 169 -0.08 -13.05 20.60
N SER A 170 -0.31 -14.01 21.50
CA SER A 170 -1.50 -14.86 21.46
C SER A 170 -2.00 -15.15 22.86
N THR A 171 -3.32 -15.23 23.01
CA THR A 171 -3.93 -15.82 24.21
C THR A 171 -4.09 -17.31 23.94
N LEU A 172 -3.27 -18.12 24.62
CA LEU A 172 -3.49 -19.56 24.64
C LEU A 172 -4.80 -19.81 25.42
N GLY A 173 -5.77 -20.42 24.75
CA GLY A 173 -7.03 -20.80 25.37
C GLY A 173 -6.85 -21.93 26.39
N GLU A 174 -7.88 -22.20 27.19
CA GLU A 174 -7.97 -23.42 28.00
C GLU A 174 -8.11 -24.62 27.07
N GLY A 175 -7.40 -25.71 27.37
CA GLY A 175 -7.45 -26.92 26.55
C GLY A 175 -6.77 -28.11 27.20
N LYS A 176 -6.84 -29.28 26.58
CA LYS A 176 -6.09 -30.46 26.96
C LYS A 176 -4.60 -30.23 26.66
N PHE A 177 -3.74 -31.01 27.30
CA PHE A 177 -2.28 -30.92 27.12
C PHE A 177 -1.88 -30.95 25.65
N ASN A 178 -2.41 -31.88 24.86
CA ASN A 178 -2.08 -31.99 23.44
C ASN A 178 -2.58 -30.77 22.64
N ASP A 179 -3.74 -30.18 22.99
CA ASP A 179 -4.26 -28.97 22.31
C ASP A 179 -3.34 -27.76 22.56
N LEU A 180 -2.72 -27.69 23.74
CA LEU A 180 -1.75 -26.64 24.07
C LEU A 180 -0.42 -26.84 23.35
N ASP A 181 0.04 -28.10 23.25
CA ASP A 181 1.27 -28.46 22.53
C ASP A 181 1.12 -28.17 21.03
N ASP A 182 0.03 -28.60 20.40
CA ASP A 182 -0.31 -28.27 19.00
C ASP A 182 -0.38 -26.75 18.76
N ASN A 183 -0.94 -25.99 19.71
CA ASN A 183 -1.01 -24.54 19.62
C ASN A 183 0.40 -23.91 19.65
N MET A 184 1.30 -24.39 20.55
CA MET A 184 2.69 -23.92 20.60
C MET A 184 3.44 -24.21 19.30
N ASP A 185 3.26 -25.40 18.72
CA ASP A 185 3.84 -25.76 17.44
C ASP A 185 3.36 -24.84 16.30
N ASN A 186 2.07 -24.49 16.28
CA ASN A 186 1.52 -23.56 15.31
C ASN A 186 2.08 -22.14 15.49
N LEU A 187 2.17 -21.63 16.72
CA LEU A 187 2.78 -20.32 17.00
C LEU A 187 4.26 -20.28 16.59
N ASN A 188 5.01 -21.36 16.79
CA ASN A 188 6.39 -21.47 16.34
C ASN A 188 6.52 -21.39 14.81
N LYS A 189 5.62 -22.04 14.05
CA LYS A 189 5.57 -21.95 12.58
C LYS A 189 5.27 -20.51 12.12
N PHE A 190 4.34 -19.82 12.78
CA PHE A 190 4.02 -18.43 12.47
C PHE A 190 5.20 -17.50 12.76
N MET A 191 5.89 -17.70 13.91
CA MET A 191 7.09 -16.94 14.24
C MET A 191 8.23 -17.18 13.25
N GLU A 192 8.41 -18.41 12.78
CA GLU A 192 9.38 -18.72 11.74
C GLU A 192 9.06 -17.97 10.43
N THR A 193 7.79 -17.95 10.03
CA THR A 193 7.34 -17.20 8.85
C THR A 193 7.62 -15.70 8.98
N ILE A 194 7.33 -15.10 10.14
CA ILE A 194 7.63 -13.69 10.44
C ILE A 194 9.13 -13.42 10.36
N ARG A 195 9.97 -14.23 11.02
CA ARG A 195 11.43 -14.08 10.97
C ARG A 195 11.98 -14.16 9.55
N ASN A 196 11.53 -15.16 8.79
CA ASN A 196 11.96 -15.36 7.41
C ASN A 196 11.58 -14.19 6.52
N LEU A 197 10.40 -13.58 6.73
CA LEU A 197 9.98 -12.39 6.01
C LEU A 197 10.91 -11.21 6.27
N TYR A 198 11.19 -10.87 7.54
CA TYR A 198 12.12 -9.79 7.88
C TYR A 198 13.54 -10.06 7.37
N LEU A 199 14.06 -11.28 7.52
CA LEU A 199 15.39 -11.64 7.02
C LEU A 199 15.48 -11.53 5.49
N LYS A 200 14.41 -11.83 4.77
CA LYS A 200 14.33 -11.70 3.31
C LYS A 200 14.22 -10.25 2.84
N LYS A 201 13.47 -9.43 3.57
CA LYS A 201 13.06 -8.09 3.13
C LYS A 201 13.85 -6.94 3.79
N SER A 202 14.72 -7.23 4.77
CA SER A 202 15.52 -6.22 5.47
C SER A 202 17.01 -6.59 5.51
N LYS A 203 17.82 -5.74 6.12
CA LYS A 203 19.26 -5.97 6.37
C LYS A 203 19.55 -6.31 7.82
N ILE A 204 18.53 -6.59 8.63
CA ILE A 204 18.72 -6.90 10.06
C ILE A 204 19.47 -8.23 10.20
N PRO A 205 20.60 -8.28 10.90
CA PRO A 205 21.28 -9.53 11.21
C PRO A 205 20.37 -10.47 12.02
N LYS A 206 20.44 -11.78 11.75
CA LYS A 206 19.56 -12.77 12.37
C LYS A 206 19.53 -12.70 13.90
N ASP A 207 20.71 -12.58 14.53
CA ASP A 207 20.80 -12.53 16.00
C ASP A 207 20.17 -11.23 16.52
N ARG A 208 20.38 -10.10 15.82
CA ARG A 208 19.76 -8.81 16.17
C ARG A 208 18.25 -8.83 15.97
N LEU A 209 17.75 -9.51 14.92
CA LEU A 209 16.31 -9.66 14.70
C LEU A 209 15.64 -10.41 15.85
N ASN A 210 16.25 -11.49 16.34
CA ASN A 210 15.71 -12.21 17.48
C ASN A 210 15.64 -11.33 18.74
N ASP A 211 16.71 -10.58 19.03
CA ASP A 211 16.74 -9.63 20.14
C ASP A 211 15.66 -8.53 20.00
N ILE A 212 15.45 -7.98 18.79
CA ILE A 212 14.40 -6.97 18.55
C ILE A 212 13.01 -7.59 18.74
N LEU A 213 12.76 -8.80 18.23
CA LEU A 213 11.48 -9.47 18.34
C LEU A 213 11.08 -9.81 19.78
N ASP A 214 12.06 -9.97 20.69
CA ASP A 214 11.81 -10.25 22.10
C ASP A 214 11.32 -9.01 22.90
N HIS A 215 11.30 -7.82 22.25
CA HIS A 215 10.97 -6.54 22.89
C HIS A 215 9.99 -5.72 22.08
N ASP A 216 9.24 -4.82 22.73
CA ASP A 216 8.33 -3.86 22.10
C ASP A 216 9.01 -2.49 21.94
N LEU A 217 10.15 -2.47 21.23
CA LEU A 217 10.93 -1.24 21.02
C LEU A 217 10.58 -0.59 19.69
N TRP A 218 10.39 0.73 19.73
CA TRP A 218 10.16 1.55 18.57
C TRP A 218 11.47 2.01 17.95
N MET A 219 11.63 1.76 16.65
CA MET A 219 12.78 2.22 15.85
C MET A 219 12.41 3.50 15.13
N ASN A 220 13.27 4.53 15.26
CA ASN A 220 13.13 5.78 14.53
C ASN A 220 13.51 5.61 13.04
N SER A 221 13.29 6.67 12.24
CA SER A 221 13.51 6.61 10.79
C SER A 221 14.95 6.25 10.40
N LYS A 222 15.96 6.74 11.16
CA LYS A 222 17.37 6.42 10.89
C LYS A 222 17.67 4.95 11.15
N GLU A 223 17.22 4.40 12.27
CA GLU A 223 17.37 2.98 12.60
C GLU A 223 16.67 2.09 11.57
N CYS A 224 15.46 2.50 11.12
CA CYS A 224 14.72 1.78 10.08
C CYS A 224 15.45 1.78 8.73
N LEU A 225 16.09 2.89 8.35
CA LEU A 225 16.91 2.99 7.15
C LEU A 225 18.17 2.11 7.26
N ASP A 226 18.87 2.19 8.39
CA ASP A 226 20.10 1.42 8.66
C ASP A 226 19.81 -0.10 8.62
N TYR A 227 18.69 -0.53 9.19
CA TYR A 227 18.24 -1.92 9.15
C TYR A 227 17.60 -2.32 7.81
N GLY A 228 17.40 -1.40 6.89
CA GLY A 228 16.75 -1.67 5.60
C GLY A 228 15.29 -2.10 5.72
N LEU A 229 14.60 -1.65 6.76
CA LEU A 229 13.14 -1.75 6.87
C LEU A 229 12.46 -0.78 5.90
N VAL A 230 13.15 0.33 5.60
CA VAL A 230 12.78 1.30 4.56
C VAL A 230 13.98 1.58 3.66
N ASP A 231 13.73 2.12 2.49
CA ASP A 231 14.75 2.46 1.50
C ASP A 231 15.06 3.96 1.47
N GLU A 232 14.11 4.80 1.93
CA GLU A 232 14.24 6.26 1.88
C GLU A 232 13.44 6.93 3.00
N ILE A 233 13.98 8.03 3.54
CA ILE A 233 13.30 8.90 4.51
C ILE A 233 12.85 10.16 3.76
N LEU A 234 11.55 10.45 3.82
CA LEU A 234 10.96 11.67 3.25
C LEU A 234 11.18 12.86 4.20
N GLU A 235 11.66 13.98 3.65
CA GLU A 235 11.87 15.24 4.38
C GLU A 235 10.56 16.00 4.66
#